data_daa81ab7498d1e81c01b48d469470156
#
_entry.id   daa81ab7498d1e81c01b48d469470156
#
_cell.length_a   1.000
_cell.length_b   1.000
_cell.length_c   1.000
_cell.angle_alpha   90.00
_cell.angle_beta   90.00
_cell.angle_gamma   90.00
#
_symmetry.space_group_name_H-M   'P 1'
#
loop_
_entity.id
_entity.type
_entity.pdbx_description
1 polymer ?
#
loop_
_entity_poly.entity_id
_entity_poly.type
_entity_poly.pdbx_seq_one_letter_code
_entity_poly.pdbx_strand_id
1 'polypeptide(L)'
;MVKKLSVGAICLAFLSGSTLAQDAKTVIANAQKALGDVKSITYSGSAKDVSFQQCGSNAADMNCRGTHDPMRPINNYVRVIDLTAPASRHTGATNNPAGGGATTPAPGTMFQQVTAQQTDVSQPWANSVEFYITPWGFLKGAAANNATVSKKKVDGKNYTVLTWSPTVKAVSGKNYVINGYVNDQNIVERVETWLGDNIMGDMHILAVYSGWKDFGGVMAPAKIVQTRGGWPFFVVDVTAAKGNPPDLATLVPAPAPVAGKGGGGGGGAPAPLVVTTEKLGDGLYRLTTGPGSYDSLIVEFKDHVMMLEAGQSVARGTAYIAKTKELFPNKPIRYVMVTHPHSDHTGGLPALVAEGATIITQKNNEEFLEKALNTPRTLLDDVLAKNPKKAKVETVAEKKVYSDGTRTVELYHVSPVPHSNGLMIAYIPKEKILFQGDFSLPAPGQPANDHIKALVPILEKMNLDFDRYINVHTSATPQTKAELWKAVGK
;
A
#
# COMPACT_ATOMS: atom_id res chain seq x y z
N MET A 1 -58.91 46.62 -43.27
CA MET A 1 -57.61 47.35 -43.08
C MET A 1 -56.77 46.63 -42.07
N VAL A 2 -55.82 45.88 -42.57
CA VAL A 2 -54.90 45.06 -41.70
C VAL A 2 -53.57 45.78 -41.69
N LYS A 3 -53.15 46.29 -40.51
CA LYS A 3 -51.81 46.87 -40.31
C LYS A 3 -50.79 45.76 -40.04
N LYS A 4 -49.81 45.64 -40.94
CA LYS A 4 -48.63 44.80 -40.76
C LYS A 4 -47.67 45.49 -39.77
N LEU A 5 -47.40 44.82 -38.67
CA LEU A 5 -46.28 45.18 -37.79
C LEU A 5 -45.03 44.43 -38.24
N SER A 6 -44.00 45.18 -38.60
CA SER A 6 -42.69 44.66 -38.94
C SER A 6 -41.91 44.42 -37.64
N VAL A 7 -41.54 43.18 -37.34
CA VAL A 7 -40.64 42.84 -36.22
C VAL A 7 -39.21 42.89 -36.76
N GLY A 8 -38.45 43.87 -36.31
CA GLY A 8 -37.03 43.98 -36.58
C GLY A 8 -36.27 43.00 -35.71
N ALA A 9 -35.61 42.02 -36.33
CA ALA A 9 -34.70 41.09 -35.66
C ALA A 9 -33.39 41.82 -35.36
N ILE A 10 -33.15 42.11 -34.09
CA ILE A 10 -31.83 42.56 -33.59
C ILE A 10 -30.97 41.32 -33.44
N CYS A 11 -30.04 41.08 -34.39
CA CYS A 11 -28.97 40.09 -34.22
C CYS A 11 -27.96 40.60 -33.19
N LEU A 12 -28.08 40.16 -31.95
CA LEU A 12 -26.97 40.24 -30.99
C LEU A 12 -25.89 39.27 -31.43
N ALA A 13 -24.82 39.79 -32.01
CA ALA A 13 -23.58 39.06 -32.22
C ALA A 13 -22.95 38.85 -30.85
N PHE A 14 -23.11 37.65 -30.27
CA PHE A 14 -22.26 37.19 -29.19
C PHE A 14 -20.82 37.06 -29.73
N LEU A 15 -20.02 38.06 -29.52
CA LEU A 15 -18.56 37.92 -29.53
C LEU A 15 -18.19 36.97 -28.37
N SER A 16 -18.27 35.68 -28.62
CA SER A 16 -17.60 34.67 -27.84
C SER A 16 -16.10 34.91 -28.03
N GLY A 17 -15.52 35.66 -27.11
CA GLY A 17 -14.08 35.75 -26.98
C GLY A 17 -13.56 34.31 -26.77
N SER A 18 -13.07 33.69 -27.85
CA SER A 18 -12.25 32.51 -27.78
C SER A 18 -11.00 32.89 -27.02
N THR A 19 -11.01 32.69 -25.70
CA THR A 19 -9.76 32.49 -24.96
C THR A 19 -9.12 31.29 -25.67
N LEU A 20 -8.08 31.59 -26.46
CA LEU A 20 -7.27 30.55 -27.11
C LEU A 20 -6.86 29.56 -26.03
N ALA A 21 -7.47 28.39 -26.04
CA ALA A 21 -7.09 27.32 -25.16
C ALA A 21 -5.62 27.04 -25.49
N GLN A 22 -4.75 27.22 -24.51
CA GLN A 22 -3.32 27.03 -24.69
C GLN A 22 -3.09 25.58 -25.13
N ASP A 23 -2.48 25.35 -26.29
CA ASP A 23 -2.20 24.03 -26.85
C ASP A 23 -1.27 23.26 -25.91
N ALA A 24 -1.53 21.97 -25.71
CA ALA A 24 -0.75 21.11 -24.83
C ALA A 24 0.75 21.10 -25.21
N LYS A 25 1.07 21.11 -26.49
CA LYS A 25 2.46 21.17 -26.98
C LYS A 25 3.17 22.43 -26.51
N THR A 26 2.50 23.57 -26.55
CA THR A 26 3.02 24.85 -26.07
C THR A 26 3.26 24.82 -24.56
N VAL A 27 2.33 24.27 -23.76
CA VAL A 27 2.49 24.15 -22.31
C VAL A 27 3.66 23.23 -21.98
N ILE A 28 3.77 22.08 -22.65
CA ILE A 28 4.87 21.13 -22.46
C ILE A 28 6.22 21.77 -22.78
N ALA A 29 6.34 22.43 -23.95
CA ALA A 29 7.57 23.07 -24.39
C ALA A 29 8.01 24.18 -23.41
N ASN A 30 7.06 25.02 -22.95
CA ASN A 30 7.35 26.07 -21.97
C ASN A 30 7.80 25.46 -20.63
N ALA A 31 7.16 24.38 -20.17
CA ALA A 31 7.54 23.73 -18.94
C ALA A 31 8.90 23.03 -19.04
N GLN A 32 9.21 22.36 -20.15
CA GLN A 32 10.54 21.78 -20.39
C GLN A 32 11.63 22.85 -20.36
N LYS A 33 11.39 23.98 -21.05
CA LYS A 33 12.31 25.12 -21.05
C LYS A 33 12.50 25.70 -19.65
N ALA A 34 11.41 25.84 -18.87
CA ALA A 34 11.48 26.32 -17.49
C ALA A 34 12.27 25.39 -16.57
N LEU A 35 12.30 24.08 -16.84
CA LEU A 35 13.10 23.11 -16.10
C LEU A 35 14.56 22.99 -16.58
N GLY A 36 14.95 23.74 -17.63
CA GLY A 36 16.32 23.76 -18.16
C GLY A 36 16.54 22.92 -19.41
N ASP A 37 15.50 22.38 -20.04
CA ASP A 37 15.55 21.59 -21.29
C ASP A 37 16.65 20.51 -21.29
N VAL A 38 16.73 19.75 -20.21
CA VAL A 38 17.75 18.71 -20.00
C VAL A 38 17.37 17.39 -20.64
N LYS A 39 18.35 16.60 -21.08
CA LYS A 39 18.19 15.21 -21.56
C LYS A 39 18.29 14.19 -20.44
N SER A 40 18.87 14.59 -19.33
CA SER A 40 18.98 13.79 -18.11
C SER A 40 19.20 14.72 -16.91
N ILE A 41 18.87 14.22 -15.73
CA ILE A 41 19.11 14.97 -14.49
C ILE A 41 19.53 14.03 -13.37
N THR A 42 20.45 14.51 -12.54
CA THR A 42 20.72 13.92 -11.24
C THR A 42 20.44 14.95 -10.15
N TYR A 43 19.90 14.48 -9.02
CA TYR A 43 19.79 15.28 -7.81
C TYR A 43 20.07 14.43 -6.57
N SER A 44 20.57 15.07 -5.52
CA SER A 44 20.98 14.41 -4.29
C SER A 44 20.60 15.21 -3.05
N GLY A 45 20.60 14.54 -1.91
CA GLY A 45 20.24 15.14 -0.63
C GLY A 45 19.96 14.10 0.43
N SER A 46 19.11 14.44 1.37
CA SER A 46 18.55 13.50 2.35
C SER A 46 17.14 13.07 1.95
N ALA A 47 16.77 11.84 2.25
CA ALA A 47 15.45 11.34 1.98
C ALA A 47 14.92 10.52 3.17
N LYS A 48 13.60 10.31 3.16
CA LYS A 48 12.92 9.40 4.08
C LYS A 48 11.89 8.59 3.31
N ASP A 49 11.73 7.32 3.65
CA ASP A 49 10.69 6.45 3.12
C ASP A 49 9.93 5.71 4.22
N VAL A 50 8.86 5.02 3.83
CA VAL A 50 8.17 4.07 4.69
C VAL A 50 8.15 2.69 4.03
N SER A 51 8.10 1.64 4.86
CA SER A 51 7.72 0.30 4.40
C SER A 51 6.20 0.27 4.22
N PHE A 52 5.70 0.77 3.09
CA PHE A 52 4.31 1.14 2.87
C PHE A 52 3.31 0.02 3.17
N GLN A 53 3.66 -1.24 2.84
CA GLN A 53 2.79 -2.40 3.09
C GLN A 53 2.83 -2.90 4.53
N GLN A 54 3.85 -2.52 5.28
CA GLN A 54 4.06 -3.03 6.63
C GLN A 54 3.78 -1.97 7.71
N CYS A 55 4.15 -0.71 7.48
CA CYS A 55 3.99 0.34 8.46
C CYS A 55 3.25 1.56 7.93
N GLY A 56 3.71 2.10 6.81
CA GLY A 56 3.16 3.32 6.23
C GLY A 56 1.80 3.13 5.54
N SER A 57 1.24 1.94 5.55
CA SER A 57 -0.12 1.70 5.08
C SER A 57 -1.19 2.14 6.08
N ASN A 58 -0.81 2.50 7.29
CA ASN A 58 -1.70 2.95 8.34
C ASN A 58 -1.14 4.20 9.04
N ALA A 59 -1.72 5.37 8.77
CA ALA A 59 -1.29 6.62 9.39
C ALA A 59 -1.59 6.67 10.90
N ALA A 60 -2.60 5.94 11.37
CA ALA A 60 -2.90 5.86 12.80
C ALA A 60 -1.87 5.02 13.57
N ASP A 61 -1.14 4.15 12.86
CA ASP A 61 -0.06 3.35 13.43
C ASP A 61 1.31 4.01 13.22
N MET A 62 1.46 5.22 13.71
CA MET A 62 2.70 6.01 13.62
C MET A 62 3.89 5.35 14.32
N ASN A 63 3.64 4.33 15.14
CA ASN A 63 4.64 3.68 15.97
C ASN A 63 4.83 2.21 15.59
N CYS A 64 4.58 1.83 14.35
CA CYS A 64 4.62 0.44 13.93
C CYS A 64 5.99 -0.24 14.10
N ARG A 65 7.03 0.51 14.39
CA ARG A 65 8.38 0.02 14.71
C ARG A 65 8.92 0.57 16.02
N GLY A 66 8.06 1.03 16.91
CA GLY A 66 8.46 1.64 18.19
C GLY A 66 8.99 3.07 18.05
N THR A 67 8.77 3.74 16.91
CA THR A 67 9.18 5.12 16.66
C THR A 67 7.96 6.02 16.43
N HIS A 68 8.07 7.29 16.81
CA HIS A 68 7.02 8.29 16.56
C HIS A 68 7.02 8.79 15.10
N ASP A 69 8.13 8.56 14.38
CA ASP A 69 8.25 8.86 12.95
C ASP A 69 8.36 7.52 12.19
N PRO A 70 7.31 7.09 11.48
CA PRO A 70 7.32 5.83 10.73
C PRO A 70 8.28 5.88 9.53
N MET A 71 8.77 7.07 9.14
CA MET A 71 9.64 7.24 7.99
C MET A 71 11.09 6.94 8.33
N ARG A 72 11.69 6.02 7.57
CA ARG A 72 13.10 5.64 7.70
C ARG A 72 13.99 6.66 6.97
N PRO A 73 15.07 7.14 7.57
CA PRO A 73 16.04 7.96 6.87
C PRO A 73 16.77 7.16 5.77
N ILE A 74 16.96 7.80 4.62
CA ILE A 74 17.80 7.33 3.52
C ILE A 74 18.97 8.32 3.41
N ASN A 75 20.13 7.89 3.83
CA ASN A 75 21.35 8.70 3.77
C ASN A 75 22.00 8.64 2.38
N ASN A 76 22.70 9.70 1.99
CA ASN A 76 23.36 9.78 0.70
C ASN A 76 22.43 9.47 -0.48
N TYR A 77 21.22 10.01 -0.41
CA TYR A 77 20.24 9.81 -1.46
C TYR A 77 20.68 10.48 -2.76
N VAL A 78 20.65 9.71 -3.85
CA VAL A 78 20.90 10.19 -5.21
C VAL A 78 19.81 9.64 -6.13
N ARG A 79 19.18 10.50 -6.90
CA ARG A 79 18.29 10.14 -8.00
C ARG A 79 18.91 10.53 -9.33
N VAL A 80 18.83 9.64 -10.30
CA VAL A 80 19.22 9.91 -11.69
C VAL A 80 18.04 9.57 -12.59
N ILE A 81 17.76 10.45 -13.55
CA ILE A 81 16.65 10.30 -14.51
C ILE A 81 17.25 10.47 -15.90
N ASP A 82 17.10 9.47 -16.76
CA ASP A 82 17.42 9.53 -18.19
C ASP A 82 16.12 9.76 -18.97
N LEU A 83 16.06 10.84 -19.74
CA LEU A 83 14.92 11.19 -20.58
C LEU A 83 15.11 10.74 -22.03
N THR A 84 16.31 10.33 -22.43
CA THR A 84 16.62 9.84 -23.79
C THR A 84 16.26 8.38 -23.95
N ALA A 85 16.68 7.54 -23.00
CA ALA A 85 16.24 6.17 -22.83
C ALA A 85 15.44 6.11 -21.51
N PRO A 86 14.12 6.41 -21.53
CA PRO A 86 13.35 6.76 -20.33
C PRO A 86 13.50 5.74 -19.21
N ALA A 87 14.35 6.04 -18.25
CA ALA A 87 14.65 5.23 -17.09
C ALA A 87 15.08 6.13 -15.91
N SER A 88 14.96 5.61 -14.71
CA SER A 88 15.50 6.30 -13.53
C SER A 88 16.06 5.32 -12.53
N ARG A 89 17.01 5.77 -11.75
CA ARG A 89 17.59 5.01 -10.65
C ARG A 89 17.76 5.90 -9.45
N HIS A 90 17.42 5.39 -8.27
CA HIS A 90 17.85 6.02 -7.05
C HIS A 90 18.68 5.06 -6.19
N THR A 91 19.56 5.62 -5.40
CA THR A 91 20.44 4.92 -4.47
C THR A 91 20.46 5.66 -3.14
N GLY A 92 20.79 4.97 -2.09
CA GLY A 92 20.95 5.52 -0.76
C GLY A 92 21.17 4.41 0.26
N ALA A 93 21.58 4.78 1.46
CA ALA A 93 21.75 3.85 2.58
C ALA A 93 20.63 4.05 3.61
N THR A 94 19.92 3.00 3.95
CA THR A 94 18.91 3.01 5.00
C THR A 94 19.39 2.24 6.21
N ASN A 95 19.09 2.75 7.40
CA ASN A 95 19.12 1.95 8.60
C ASN A 95 17.82 1.15 8.67
N ASN A 96 17.91 -0.15 8.56
CA ASN A 96 16.73 -0.99 8.78
C ASN A 96 16.62 -1.22 10.30
N PRO A 97 15.68 -0.59 11.01
CA PRO A 97 15.44 -0.96 12.39
C PRO A 97 15.05 -2.44 12.40
N ALA A 98 15.61 -3.19 13.32
CA ALA A 98 15.33 -4.60 13.49
C ALA A 98 13.81 -4.82 13.62
N GLY A 99 13.26 -5.56 12.68
CA GLY A 99 11.83 -5.87 12.65
C GLY A 99 11.47 -6.57 11.35
N GLY A 100 11.13 -7.83 11.43
CA GLY A 100 10.81 -8.71 10.30
C GLY A 100 11.97 -9.60 9.89
N GLY A 101 12.20 -10.69 10.62
CA GLY A 101 13.02 -11.83 10.18
C GLY A 101 14.53 -11.63 10.05
N ALA A 102 15.03 -10.42 10.20
CA ALA A 102 16.46 -10.16 10.23
C ALA A 102 17.00 -10.28 11.67
N THR A 103 18.12 -10.96 11.83
CA THR A 103 18.86 -11.02 13.09
C THR A 103 19.02 -9.63 13.67
N THR A 104 18.55 -9.41 14.89
CA THR A 104 18.69 -8.15 15.61
C THR A 104 20.15 -7.77 15.64
N PRO A 105 20.58 -6.62 15.08
CA PRO A 105 21.95 -6.18 15.21
C PRO A 105 22.31 -6.04 16.69
N ALA A 106 23.53 -6.37 17.07
CA ALA A 106 24.01 -6.11 18.42
C ALA A 106 23.80 -4.62 18.78
N PRO A 107 23.51 -4.28 20.04
CA PRO A 107 23.35 -2.90 20.46
C PRO A 107 24.50 -2.03 19.97
N GLY A 108 24.21 -0.94 19.28
CA GLY A 108 25.20 -0.05 18.68
C GLY A 108 25.66 -0.41 17.26
N THR A 109 25.22 -1.54 16.71
CA THR A 109 25.50 -1.90 15.31
C THR A 109 24.35 -1.42 14.44
N MET A 110 24.61 -0.47 13.55
CA MET A 110 23.62 -0.03 12.56
C MET A 110 23.71 -0.95 11.33
N PHE A 111 22.64 -1.64 11.02
CA PHE A 111 22.54 -2.37 9.76
C PHE A 111 22.19 -1.37 8.65
N GLN A 112 23.15 -1.11 7.77
CA GLN A 112 22.95 -0.27 6.59
C GLN A 112 22.69 -1.15 5.39
N GLN A 113 21.49 -1.03 4.82
CA GLN A 113 21.18 -1.63 3.53
C GLN A 113 21.31 -0.56 2.44
N VAL A 114 22.20 -0.79 1.49
CA VAL A 114 22.26 0.04 0.29
C VAL A 114 21.03 -0.27 -0.56
N THR A 115 20.20 0.73 -0.76
CA THR A 115 19.02 0.62 -1.62
C THR A 115 19.38 1.13 -3.01
N ALA A 116 19.23 0.28 -4.04
CA ALA A 116 19.30 0.67 -5.43
C ALA A 116 18.04 0.19 -6.14
N GLN A 117 17.26 1.12 -6.64
CA GLN A 117 16.04 0.81 -7.40
C GLN A 117 16.11 1.48 -8.76
N GLN A 118 15.85 0.72 -9.80
CA GLN A 118 15.82 1.19 -11.18
C GLN A 118 14.41 1.03 -11.74
N THR A 119 13.93 2.06 -12.41
CA THR A 119 12.64 2.12 -13.09
C THR A 119 12.87 2.28 -14.57
N ASP A 120 12.26 1.43 -15.37
CA ASP A 120 12.25 1.45 -16.82
C ASP A 120 10.80 1.59 -17.30
N VAL A 121 10.56 2.49 -18.24
CA VAL A 121 9.21 2.77 -18.76
C VAL A 121 8.65 1.64 -19.63
N SER A 122 9.48 0.71 -20.07
CA SER A 122 9.03 -0.51 -20.76
C SER A 122 8.33 -1.51 -19.83
N GLN A 123 8.47 -1.30 -18.54
CA GLN A 123 7.85 -2.15 -17.52
C GLN A 123 6.36 -1.82 -17.32
N PRO A 124 5.56 -2.71 -16.72
CA PRO A 124 4.17 -2.45 -16.34
C PRO A 124 4.02 -1.13 -15.57
N TRP A 125 2.85 -0.49 -15.68
CA TRP A 125 2.61 0.85 -15.12
C TRP A 125 3.04 1.01 -13.66
N ALA A 126 2.73 0.03 -12.83
CA ALA A 126 3.13 0.05 -11.42
C ALA A 126 4.65 0.25 -11.21
N ASN A 127 5.48 -0.32 -12.10
CA ASN A 127 6.93 -0.22 -12.03
C ASN A 127 7.46 1.04 -12.72
N SER A 128 6.72 1.62 -13.67
CA SER A 128 7.13 2.80 -14.42
C SER A 128 6.65 4.12 -13.79
N VAL A 129 5.72 4.04 -12.83
CA VAL A 129 5.13 5.21 -12.16
C VAL A 129 6.19 6.09 -11.50
N GLU A 130 7.22 5.51 -10.91
CA GLU A 130 8.30 6.27 -10.25
C GLU A 130 9.11 7.14 -11.20
N PHE A 131 9.16 6.81 -12.49
CA PHE A 131 9.71 7.70 -13.50
C PHE A 131 8.72 8.83 -13.83
N TYR A 132 7.48 8.47 -14.17
CA TYR A 132 6.48 9.41 -14.66
C TYR A 132 5.91 10.33 -13.58
N ILE A 133 6.03 9.97 -12.30
CA ILE A 133 5.62 10.86 -11.22
C ILE A 133 6.57 12.07 -11.07
N THR A 134 7.79 12.03 -11.63
CA THR A 134 8.73 13.15 -11.61
C THR A 134 8.33 14.23 -12.60
N PRO A 135 8.63 15.52 -12.38
CA PRO A 135 8.29 16.61 -13.32
C PRO A 135 8.82 16.39 -14.73
N TRP A 136 10.05 15.95 -14.85
CA TRP A 136 10.70 15.68 -16.14
C TRP A 136 10.11 14.46 -16.84
N GLY A 137 9.95 13.35 -16.13
CA GLY A 137 9.33 12.13 -16.64
C GLY A 137 7.88 12.36 -17.04
N PHE A 138 7.13 13.14 -16.24
CA PHE A 138 5.76 13.53 -16.55
C PHE A 138 5.67 14.26 -17.90
N LEU A 139 6.51 15.29 -18.09
CA LEU A 139 6.53 16.06 -19.35
C LEU A 139 6.95 15.21 -20.54
N LYS A 140 7.90 14.27 -20.34
CA LYS A 140 8.28 13.28 -21.37
C LYS A 140 7.09 12.41 -21.78
N GLY A 141 6.34 11.90 -20.80
CA GLY A 141 5.12 11.12 -21.03
C GLY A 141 4.02 11.96 -21.70
N ALA A 142 3.81 13.19 -21.25
CA ALA A 142 2.82 14.11 -21.82
C ALA A 142 3.09 14.40 -23.30
N ALA A 143 4.36 14.60 -23.68
CA ALA A 143 4.76 14.82 -25.07
C ALA A 143 4.51 13.58 -25.96
N ALA A 144 4.67 12.37 -25.39
CA ALA A 144 4.55 11.12 -26.14
C ALA A 144 3.11 10.60 -26.23
N ASN A 145 2.18 11.01 -25.34
CA ASN A 145 0.87 10.41 -25.18
C ASN A 145 -0.30 11.39 -25.43
N ASN A 146 -0.16 12.36 -26.32
CA ASN A 146 -1.23 13.28 -26.74
C ASN A 146 -1.96 13.93 -25.55
N ALA A 147 -1.21 14.56 -24.65
CA ALA A 147 -1.75 15.20 -23.46
C ALA A 147 -2.84 16.24 -23.81
N THR A 148 -3.86 16.33 -22.98
CA THR A 148 -4.90 17.36 -23.01
C THR A 148 -4.63 18.45 -21.96
N VAL A 149 -5.24 19.62 -22.14
CA VAL A 149 -5.10 20.76 -21.23
C VAL A 149 -6.42 21.12 -20.58
N SER A 150 -6.37 21.43 -19.30
CA SER A 150 -7.48 22.02 -18.56
C SER A 150 -6.96 23.05 -17.56
N LYS A 151 -7.87 23.78 -16.92
CA LYS A 151 -7.56 24.71 -15.82
C LYS A 151 -8.18 24.18 -14.54
N LYS A 152 -7.43 24.23 -13.45
CA LYS A 152 -7.91 23.80 -12.13
C LYS A 152 -7.36 24.70 -11.02
N LYS A 153 -8.19 24.99 -10.04
CA LYS A 153 -7.76 25.65 -8.81
C LYS A 153 -7.58 24.62 -7.71
N VAL A 154 -6.41 24.59 -7.08
CA VAL A 154 -6.08 23.66 -6.00
C VAL A 154 -5.42 24.46 -4.89
N ASP A 155 -5.91 24.33 -3.66
CA ASP A 155 -5.38 25.02 -2.49
C ASP A 155 -5.26 26.55 -2.70
N GLY A 156 -6.25 27.14 -3.38
CA GLY A 156 -6.29 28.59 -3.68
C GLY A 156 -5.47 29.03 -4.90
N LYS A 157 -4.59 28.17 -5.45
CA LYS A 157 -3.69 28.46 -6.57
C LYS A 157 -4.26 27.93 -7.90
N ASN A 158 -4.13 28.71 -8.97
CA ASN A 158 -4.56 28.32 -10.31
C ASN A 158 -3.44 27.52 -11.02
N TYR A 159 -3.84 26.44 -11.70
CA TYR A 159 -2.92 25.62 -12.49
C TYR A 159 -3.44 25.38 -13.89
N THR A 160 -2.52 25.25 -14.82
CA THR A 160 -2.74 24.59 -16.10
C THR A 160 -2.46 23.10 -15.87
N VAL A 161 -3.46 22.24 -16.09
CA VAL A 161 -3.33 20.80 -15.86
C VAL A 161 -3.17 20.10 -17.20
N LEU A 162 -2.05 19.40 -17.36
CA LEU A 162 -1.82 18.46 -18.44
C LEU A 162 -2.29 17.08 -17.98
N THR A 163 -3.09 16.41 -18.80
CA THR A 163 -3.61 15.05 -18.52
C THR A 163 -3.26 14.14 -19.69
N TRP A 164 -2.73 12.96 -19.41
CA TRP A 164 -2.45 11.93 -20.40
C TRP A 164 -2.62 10.53 -19.82
N SER A 165 -2.64 9.52 -20.69
CA SER A 165 -2.76 8.11 -20.34
C SER A 165 -1.63 7.32 -20.98
N PRO A 166 -0.97 6.41 -20.28
CA PRO A 166 -0.05 5.46 -20.89
C PRO A 166 -0.81 4.48 -21.79
N THR A 167 -0.10 3.81 -22.69
CA THR A 167 -0.69 2.79 -23.57
C THR A 167 -1.11 1.52 -22.83
N VAL A 168 -0.43 1.22 -21.71
CA VAL A 168 -0.75 0.09 -20.84
C VAL A 168 -2.07 0.38 -20.09
N LYS A 169 -2.89 -0.66 -19.97
CA LYS A 169 -4.18 -0.59 -19.26
C LYS A 169 -4.12 -1.31 -17.92
N ALA A 170 -5.00 -0.91 -17.02
CA ALA A 170 -5.26 -1.62 -15.77
C ALA A 170 -5.86 -3.01 -16.05
N VAL A 171 -5.81 -3.90 -15.06
CA VAL A 171 -6.39 -5.25 -15.17
C VAL A 171 -7.89 -5.25 -15.42
N SER A 172 -8.59 -4.18 -15.06
CA SER A 172 -10.00 -3.94 -15.39
C SER A 172 -10.24 -3.53 -16.87
N GLY A 173 -9.20 -3.33 -17.67
CA GLY A 173 -9.25 -2.79 -19.02
C GLY A 173 -9.35 -1.26 -19.09
N LYS A 174 -9.48 -0.55 -17.97
CA LYS A 174 -9.50 0.92 -17.92
C LYS A 174 -8.11 1.52 -18.17
N ASN A 175 -8.09 2.74 -18.70
CA ASN A 175 -6.86 3.49 -18.83
C ASN A 175 -6.39 4.00 -17.48
N TYR A 176 -5.07 3.94 -17.24
CA TYR A 176 -4.47 4.78 -16.21
C TYR A 176 -4.51 6.24 -16.64
N VAL A 177 -4.56 7.14 -15.68
CA VAL A 177 -4.56 8.59 -15.90
C VAL A 177 -3.46 9.20 -15.06
N ILE A 178 -2.73 10.14 -15.63
CA ILE A 178 -1.74 10.93 -14.91
C ILE A 178 -1.95 12.41 -15.21
N ASN A 179 -1.96 13.23 -14.18
CA ASN A 179 -2.15 14.66 -14.22
C ASN A 179 -0.91 15.37 -13.71
N GLY A 180 -0.46 16.40 -14.42
CA GLY A 180 0.60 17.30 -13.97
C GLY A 180 0.10 18.75 -13.91
N TYR A 181 0.37 19.39 -12.82
CA TYR A 181 -0.11 20.73 -12.49
C TYR A 181 1.02 21.74 -12.72
N VAL A 182 0.87 22.54 -13.77
CA VAL A 182 1.82 23.55 -14.20
C VAL A 182 1.35 24.91 -13.69
N ASN A 183 2.21 25.62 -12.95
CA ASN A 183 1.92 26.96 -12.42
C ASN A 183 2.10 28.04 -13.49
N ASP A 184 1.88 29.30 -13.13
CA ASP A 184 2.02 30.48 -14.00
C ASP A 184 3.48 30.77 -14.44
N GLN A 185 4.48 30.20 -13.76
CA GLN A 185 5.89 30.24 -14.11
C GLN A 185 6.30 29.03 -14.99
N ASN A 186 5.36 28.26 -15.48
CA ASN A 186 5.55 27.01 -16.24
C ASN A 186 6.27 25.89 -15.48
N ILE A 187 6.23 25.90 -14.16
CA ILE A 187 6.84 24.88 -13.31
C ILE A 187 5.80 23.81 -12.95
N VAL A 188 6.16 22.54 -13.08
CA VAL A 188 5.34 21.40 -12.63
C VAL A 188 5.48 21.25 -11.12
N GLU A 189 4.45 21.64 -10.37
CA GLU A 189 4.48 21.60 -8.91
C GLU A 189 3.83 20.34 -8.32
N ARG A 190 2.99 19.67 -9.07
CA ARG A 190 2.29 18.45 -8.62
C ARG A 190 2.15 17.48 -9.78
N VAL A 191 2.32 16.20 -9.49
CA VAL A 191 1.97 15.11 -10.40
C VAL A 191 1.18 14.08 -9.63
N GLU A 192 0.07 13.60 -10.20
CA GLU A 192 -0.78 12.59 -9.57
C GLU A 192 -1.18 11.51 -10.55
N THR A 193 -1.36 10.30 -10.04
CA THR A 193 -1.89 9.15 -10.76
C THR A 193 -2.56 8.17 -9.79
N TRP A 194 -3.13 7.10 -10.31
CA TRP A 194 -3.77 6.05 -9.50
C TRP A 194 -3.22 4.68 -9.88
N LEU A 195 -3.05 3.82 -8.89
CA LEU A 195 -2.74 2.40 -9.05
C LEU A 195 -3.81 1.55 -8.40
N GLY A 196 -4.12 0.40 -8.99
CA GLY A 196 -4.93 -0.61 -8.32
C GLY A 196 -4.12 -1.27 -7.19
N ASP A 197 -4.61 -1.14 -5.96
CA ASP A 197 -4.05 -1.77 -4.77
C ASP A 197 -5.06 -2.72 -4.13
N ASN A 198 -4.60 -3.87 -3.64
CA ASN A 198 -5.47 -4.90 -3.09
C ASN A 198 -6.36 -4.41 -1.95
N ILE A 199 -5.84 -3.54 -1.08
CA ILE A 199 -6.55 -3.04 0.09
C ILE A 199 -7.15 -1.67 -0.20
N MET A 200 -6.34 -0.76 -0.76
CA MET A 200 -6.67 0.65 -0.93
C MET A 200 -7.42 0.97 -2.24
N GLY A 201 -7.84 -0.04 -3.01
CA GLY A 201 -8.60 0.18 -4.24
C GLY A 201 -7.81 0.97 -5.28
N ASP A 202 -8.43 2.01 -5.86
CA ASP A 202 -7.77 2.95 -6.77
C ASP A 202 -6.88 3.90 -5.94
N MET A 203 -5.73 3.40 -5.51
CA MET A 203 -4.81 4.11 -4.63
C MET A 203 -4.24 5.35 -5.31
N HIS A 204 -4.56 6.53 -4.77
CA HIS A 204 -4.05 7.81 -5.26
C HIS A 204 -2.57 7.96 -4.92
N ILE A 205 -1.76 8.28 -5.92
CA ILE A 205 -0.35 8.63 -5.78
C ILE A 205 -0.21 10.10 -6.14
N LEU A 206 0.33 10.89 -5.24
CA LEU A 206 0.58 12.31 -5.44
C LEU A 206 2.01 12.64 -5.05
N ALA A 207 2.74 13.32 -5.95
CA ALA A 207 4.01 13.95 -5.65
C ALA A 207 3.88 15.47 -5.74
N VAL A 208 4.36 16.17 -4.73
CA VAL A 208 4.39 17.64 -4.63
C VAL A 208 5.84 18.11 -4.61
N TYR A 209 6.11 19.09 -5.43
CA TYR A 209 7.45 19.66 -5.67
C TYR A 209 7.45 21.13 -5.28
N SER A 210 8.32 21.53 -4.34
CA SER A 210 8.36 22.89 -3.80
C SER A 210 9.78 23.42 -3.61
N GLY A 211 9.88 24.73 -3.38
CA GLY A 211 11.16 25.38 -3.15
C GLY A 211 12.09 25.32 -4.37
N TRP A 212 11.55 25.47 -5.55
CA TRP A 212 12.29 25.41 -6.82
C TRP A 212 13.43 26.40 -6.86
N LYS A 213 14.61 25.94 -7.30
CA LYS A 213 15.86 26.70 -7.42
C LYS A 213 16.58 26.36 -8.71
N ASP A 214 17.37 27.32 -9.21
CA ASP A 214 18.35 27.07 -10.26
C ASP A 214 19.65 26.49 -9.66
N PHE A 215 20.04 25.34 -10.14
CA PHE A 215 21.26 24.64 -9.78
C PHE A 215 22.29 24.72 -10.92
N GLY A 216 22.50 25.92 -11.48
CA GLY A 216 23.47 26.13 -12.58
C GLY A 216 22.89 25.71 -13.93
N GLY A 217 21.72 26.21 -14.28
CA GLY A 217 21.02 25.99 -15.55
C GLY A 217 20.03 24.81 -15.54
N VAL A 218 19.82 24.19 -14.38
CA VAL A 218 18.74 23.23 -14.19
C VAL A 218 17.87 23.61 -12.99
N MET A 219 16.58 23.78 -13.24
CA MET A 219 15.60 24.02 -12.19
C MET A 219 15.22 22.71 -11.51
N ALA A 220 15.44 22.61 -10.21
CA ALA A 220 15.03 21.45 -9.42
C ALA A 220 14.33 21.88 -8.11
N PRO A 221 13.38 21.06 -7.58
CA PRO A 221 12.72 21.35 -6.30
C PRO A 221 13.69 21.15 -5.15
N ALA A 222 13.64 22.02 -4.14
CA ALA A 222 14.36 21.80 -2.88
C ALA A 222 13.68 20.73 -2.01
N LYS A 223 12.38 20.51 -2.20
CA LYS A 223 11.62 19.52 -1.46
C LYS A 223 10.66 18.75 -2.35
N ILE A 224 10.64 17.43 -2.16
CA ILE A 224 9.73 16.49 -2.81
C ILE A 224 8.96 15.75 -1.71
N VAL A 225 7.64 15.71 -1.80
CA VAL A 225 6.78 14.95 -0.90
C VAL A 225 5.88 14.06 -1.74
N GLN A 226 5.96 12.76 -1.56
CA GLN A 226 5.08 11.78 -2.19
C GLN A 226 4.17 11.15 -1.14
N THR A 227 2.88 11.03 -1.50
CA THR A 227 1.88 10.31 -0.71
C THR A 227 1.26 9.19 -1.52
N ARG A 228 0.80 8.14 -0.84
CA ARG A 228 0.00 7.05 -1.43
C ARG A 228 -1.26 6.86 -0.61
N GLY A 229 -2.42 6.84 -1.27
CA GLY A 229 -3.72 6.81 -0.60
C GLY A 229 -3.97 7.96 0.38
N GLY A 230 -3.17 9.04 0.29
CA GLY A 230 -3.18 10.17 1.21
C GLY A 230 -2.25 10.02 2.42
N TRP A 231 -1.51 8.91 2.52
CA TRP A 231 -0.53 8.68 3.60
C TRP A 231 0.88 9.05 3.15
N PRO A 232 1.76 9.55 4.06
CA PRO A 232 3.16 9.80 3.73
C PRO A 232 3.81 8.54 3.15
N PHE A 233 4.56 8.70 2.07
CA PHE A 233 5.27 7.59 1.42
C PHE A 233 6.76 7.86 1.27
N PHE A 234 7.13 9.04 0.75
CA PHE A 234 8.50 9.36 0.43
C PHE A 234 8.73 10.88 0.51
N VAL A 235 9.80 11.29 1.14
CA VAL A 235 10.19 12.70 1.26
C VAL A 235 11.66 12.84 0.89
N VAL A 236 11.99 13.88 0.09
CA VAL A 236 13.37 14.23 -0.25
C VAL A 236 13.60 15.72 0.00
N ASP A 237 14.67 16.04 0.69
CA ASP A 237 15.25 17.39 0.78
C ASP A 237 16.46 17.42 -0.16
N VAL A 238 16.31 18.13 -1.30
CA VAL A 238 17.31 18.19 -2.36
C VAL A 238 18.31 19.31 -2.05
N THR A 239 19.59 18.96 -2.00
CA THR A 239 20.68 19.89 -1.71
C THR A 239 21.55 20.19 -2.94
N ALA A 240 21.56 19.31 -3.94
CA ALA A 240 22.28 19.50 -5.19
C ALA A 240 21.53 18.88 -6.37
N ALA A 241 21.64 19.50 -7.54
CA ALA A 241 21.14 18.95 -8.79
C ALA A 241 22.07 19.31 -9.95
N LYS A 242 22.10 18.47 -10.99
CA LYS A 242 22.92 18.68 -12.20
C LYS A 242 22.18 18.12 -13.41
N GLY A 243 22.09 18.94 -14.46
CA GLY A 243 21.59 18.50 -15.77
C GLY A 243 22.71 17.83 -16.57
N ASN A 244 22.31 16.83 -17.38
CA ASN A 244 23.17 16.14 -18.35
C ASN A 244 24.51 15.63 -17.75
N PRO A 245 24.46 14.78 -16.67
CA PRO A 245 25.67 14.22 -16.10
C PRO A 245 26.44 13.41 -17.17
N PRO A 246 27.78 13.52 -17.23
CA PRO A 246 28.59 12.92 -18.31
C PRO A 246 28.66 11.38 -18.20
N ASP A 247 28.43 10.81 -17.02
CA ASP A 247 28.55 9.40 -16.69
C ASP A 247 27.20 8.69 -16.63
N LEU A 248 26.20 9.18 -17.36
CA LEU A 248 24.81 8.71 -17.30
C LEU A 248 24.67 7.20 -17.48
N ALA A 249 25.40 6.59 -18.41
CA ALA A 249 25.32 5.14 -18.65
C ALA A 249 25.82 4.29 -17.45
N THR A 250 26.70 4.83 -16.62
CA THR A 250 27.15 4.20 -15.39
C THR A 250 26.13 4.44 -14.25
N LEU A 251 25.53 5.61 -14.23
CA LEU A 251 24.56 6.00 -13.20
C LEU A 251 23.22 5.29 -13.39
N VAL A 252 22.78 5.07 -14.63
CA VAL A 252 21.57 4.31 -15.01
C VAL A 252 21.98 3.24 -16.02
N PRO A 253 22.64 2.15 -15.57
CA PRO A 253 23.00 1.07 -16.45
C PRO A 253 21.75 0.41 -17.05
N ALA A 254 21.90 -0.15 -18.27
CA ALA A 254 20.85 -0.96 -18.84
C ALA A 254 20.45 -2.07 -17.84
N PRO A 255 19.15 -2.40 -17.70
CA PRO A 255 18.70 -3.47 -16.84
C PRO A 255 19.44 -4.78 -17.22
N ALA A 256 20.02 -5.43 -16.24
CA ALA A 256 20.59 -6.74 -16.47
C ALA A 256 19.48 -7.67 -16.99
N PRO A 257 19.73 -8.51 -18.02
CA PRO A 257 18.76 -9.50 -18.45
C PRO A 257 18.32 -10.29 -17.21
N VAL A 258 17.04 -10.28 -16.93
CA VAL A 258 16.47 -11.04 -15.82
C VAL A 258 16.70 -12.52 -16.15
N ALA A 259 17.78 -13.09 -15.64
CA ALA A 259 17.95 -14.53 -15.63
C ALA A 259 16.73 -15.10 -14.91
N GLY A 260 15.91 -15.84 -15.62
CA GLY A 260 14.58 -16.28 -15.22
C GLY A 260 14.53 -16.91 -13.84
N LYS A 261 14.36 -16.09 -12.83
CA LYS A 261 13.72 -16.49 -11.57
C LYS A 261 12.30 -15.98 -11.65
N GLY A 262 11.37 -16.91 -11.81
CA GLY A 262 9.96 -16.67 -11.86
C GLY A 262 9.45 -15.88 -10.66
N GLY A 263 9.50 -14.57 -10.78
CA GLY A 263 8.66 -13.65 -10.02
C GLY A 263 7.39 -13.44 -10.85
N GLY A 264 6.29 -13.96 -10.39
CA GLY A 264 4.99 -14.10 -11.00
C GLY A 264 4.52 -12.97 -11.93
N GLY A 265 4.85 -13.11 -13.20
CA GLY A 265 4.41 -12.26 -14.31
C GLY A 265 4.22 -13.05 -15.60
N GLY A 266 4.07 -14.36 -15.51
CA GLY A 266 3.64 -15.23 -16.60
C GLY A 266 2.14 -15.13 -16.76
N GLY A 267 1.65 -14.76 -17.95
CA GLY A 267 0.25 -14.53 -18.30
C GLY A 267 -0.65 -15.77 -18.32
N GLY A 268 -0.44 -16.72 -17.42
CA GLY A 268 -1.40 -17.77 -17.08
C GLY A 268 -2.09 -17.41 -15.78
N ALA A 269 -3.39 -17.64 -15.69
CA ALA A 269 -4.10 -17.53 -14.43
C ALA A 269 -3.37 -18.38 -13.38
N PRO A 270 -3.06 -17.85 -12.19
CA PRO A 270 -2.44 -18.62 -11.12
C PRO A 270 -3.27 -19.89 -10.87
N ALA A 271 -2.59 -21.02 -10.67
CA ALA A 271 -3.29 -22.24 -10.31
C ALA A 271 -4.19 -22.00 -9.09
N PRO A 272 -5.40 -22.60 -9.07
CA PRO A 272 -6.29 -22.42 -7.93
C PRO A 272 -5.59 -22.80 -6.63
N LEU A 273 -5.75 -21.91 -5.61
CA LEU A 273 -5.18 -22.19 -4.29
C LEU A 273 -5.90 -23.40 -3.67
N VAL A 274 -5.18 -24.45 -3.40
CA VAL A 274 -5.71 -25.63 -2.71
C VAL A 274 -5.72 -25.34 -1.22
N VAL A 275 -6.91 -25.20 -0.65
CA VAL A 275 -7.07 -25.00 0.80
C VAL A 275 -7.27 -26.33 1.48
N THR A 276 -6.38 -26.66 2.40
CA THR A 276 -6.51 -27.80 3.31
C THR A 276 -7.05 -27.36 4.67
N THR A 277 -7.63 -28.31 5.42
CA THR A 277 -8.23 -28.05 6.72
C THR A 277 -7.66 -28.96 7.78
N GLU A 278 -7.43 -28.42 8.96
CA GLU A 278 -7.14 -29.15 10.18
C GLU A 278 -8.26 -28.91 11.18
N LYS A 279 -8.92 -29.99 11.67
CA LYS A 279 -9.94 -29.87 12.70
C LYS A 279 -9.26 -29.69 14.06
N LEU A 280 -9.44 -28.52 14.69
CA LEU A 280 -8.85 -28.18 15.98
C LEU A 280 -9.82 -28.46 17.16
N GLY A 281 -11.09 -28.56 16.86
CA GLY A 281 -12.18 -28.83 17.78
C GLY A 281 -13.50 -28.95 17.03
N ASP A 282 -14.58 -29.20 17.77
CA ASP A 282 -15.90 -29.25 17.14
C ASP A 282 -16.30 -27.85 16.67
N GLY A 283 -16.64 -27.71 15.37
CA GLY A 283 -16.91 -26.39 14.77
C GLY A 283 -15.70 -25.44 14.71
N LEU A 284 -14.47 -25.94 14.89
CA LEU A 284 -13.26 -25.14 14.83
C LEU A 284 -12.25 -25.76 13.87
N TYR A 285 -11.88 -24.99 12.84
CA TYR A 285 -10.95 -25.45 11.80
C TYR A 285 -9.87 -24.41 11.53
N ARG A 286 -8.66 -24.90 11.25
CA ARG A 286 -7.57 -24.13 10.65
C ARG A 286 -7.60 -24.34 9.15
N LEU A 287 -7.54 -23.26 8.39
CA LEU A 287 -7.38 -23.26 6.94
C LEU A 287 -5.94 -22.89 6.59
N THR A 288 -5.33 -23.65 5.69
CA THR A 288 -3.99 -23.40 5.20
C THR A 288 -3.88 -23.73 3.72
N THR A 289 -2.93 -23.12 3.03
CA THR A 289 -2.57 -23.44 1.63
C THR A 289 -1.20 -24.11 1.53
N GLY A 290 -0.70 -24.61 2.65
CA GLY A 290 0.58 -25.33 2.74
C GLY A 290 1.61 -24.65 3.62
N PRO A 291 2.82 -25.24 3.78
CA PRO A 291 3.89 -24.68 4.60
C PRO A 291 4.26 -23.24 4.19
N GLY A 292 4.46 -22.36 5.16
CA GLY A 292 4.75 -20.93 4.93
C GLY A 292 3.56 -20.13 4.41
N SER A 293 2.36 -20.67 4.50
CA SER A 293 1.13 -19.94 4.15
C SER A 293 0.69 -19.00 5.28
N TYR A 294 -0.33 -18.19 4.96
CA TYR A 294 -1.01 -17.33 5.94
C TYR A 294 -2.30 -18.01 6.36
N ASP A 295 -2.30 -18.57 7.56
CA ASP A 295 -3.42 -19.37 8.03
C ASP A 295 -4.59 -18.52 8.53
N SER A 296 -5.77 -19.10 8.47
CA SER A 296 -7.00 -18.54 9.07
C SER A 296 -7.63 -19.58 9.98
N LEU A 297 -8.28 -19.15 11.07
CA LEU A 297 -9.15 -20.02 11.82
C LEU A 297 -10.61 -19.72 11.51
N ILE A 298 -11.41 -20.79 11.40
CA ILE A 298 -12.85 -20.72 11.23
C ILE A 298 -13.52 -21.19 12.51
N VAL A 299 -14.31 -20.31 13.09
CA VAL A 299 -15.02 -20.54 14.36
C VAL A 299 -16.51 -20.54 14.11
N GLU A 300 -17.14 -21.69 14.31
CA GLU A 300 -18.57 -21.87 14.16
C GLU A 300 -19.33 -21.37 15.39
N PHE A 301 -20.36 -20.55 15.19
CA PHE A 301 -21.40 -20.16 16.13
C PHE A 301 -22.75 -20.79 15.74
N LYS A 302 -23.77 -20.59 16.54
CA LYS A 302 -25.12 -21.20 16.29
C LYS A 302 -25.66 -20.86 14.90
N ASP A 303 -25.59 -19.60 14.49
CA ASP A 303 -26.21 -19.06 13.26
C ASP A 303 -25.25 -18.43 12.27
N HIS A 304 -23.95 -18.42 12.54
CA HIS A 304 -22.92 -17.82 11.70
C HIS A 304 -21.54 -18.43 11.92
N VAL A 305 -20.59 -17.97 11.11
CA VAL A 305 -19.17 -18.27 11.23
C VAL A 305 -18.40 -16.96 11.45
N MET A 306 -17.41 -17.01 12.33
CA MET A 306 -16.36 -15.99 12.47
C MET A 306 -15.08 -16.52 11.86
N MET A 307 -14.44 -15.73 10.99
CA MET A 307 -13.12 -15.99 10.47
C MET A 307 -12.09 -15.16 11.25
N LEU A 308 -10.98 -15.76 11.64
CA LEU A 308 -9.83 -15.08 12.23
C LEU A 308 -8.74 -15.06 11.17
N GLU A 309 -8.37 -13.89 10.67
CA GLU A 309 -7.50 -13.57 9.54
C GLU A 309 -8.11 -13.76 8.15
N ALA A 310 -7.87 -12.76 7.30
CA ALA A 310 -8.41 -12.71 5.93
C ALA A 310 -7.47 -13.33 4.88
N GLY A 311 -6.21 -13.57 5.22
CA GLY A 311 -5.15 -13.97 4.30
C GLY A 311 -4.56 -12.79 3.53
N GLN A 312 -3.43 -13.04 2.86
CA GLN A 312 -2.56 -12.00 2.27
C GLN A 312 -3.04 -11.45 0.91
N SER A 313 -4.11 -11.99 0.33
CA SER A 313 -4.59 -11.57 -0.99
C SER A 313 -6.07 -11.87 -1.18
N VAL A 314 -6.69 -11.14 -2.12
CA VAL A 314 -8.07 -11.38 -2.53
C VAL A 314 -8.30 -12.82 -2.98
N ALA A 315 -7.35 -13.39 -3.73
CA ALA A 315 -7.43 -14.79 -4.18
C ALA A 315 -7.47 -15.77 -3.00
N ARG A 316 -6.64 -15.55 -1.97
CA ARG A 316 -6.63 -16.40 -0.76
C ARG A 316 -7.89 -16.20 0.07
N GLY A 317 -8.32 -14.96 0.29
CA GLY A 317 -9.58 -14.68 0.97
C GLY A 317 -10.77 -15.37 0.28
N THR A 318 -10.82 -15.31 -1.06
CA THR A 318 -11.84 -16.00 -1.87
C THR A 318 -11.78 -17.53 -1.68
N ALA A 319 -10.58 -18.11 -1.69
CA ALA A 319 -10.41 -19.55 -1.48
C ALA A 319 -10.82 -19.97 -0.06
N TYR A 320 -10.50 -19.17 0.95
CA TYR A 320 -10.92 -19.41 2.33
C TYR A 320 -12.43 -19.28 2.52
N ILE A 321 -13.08 -18.31 1.88
CA ILE A 321 -14.55 -18.19 1.86
C ILE A 321 -15.17 -19.44 1.23
N ALA A 322 -14.68 -19.90 0.09
CA ALA A 322 -15.18 -21.09 -0.58
C ALA A 322 -15.08 -22.34 0.32
N LYS A 323 -13.92 -22.55 0.96
CA LYS A 323 -13.72 -23.67 1.89
C LYS A 323 -14.60 -23.54 3.14
N THR A 324 -14.81 -22.34 3.67
CA THR A 324 -15.69 -22.11 4.80
C THR A 324 -17.14 -22.45 4.47
N LYS A 325 -17.62 -22.10 3.27
CA LYS A 325 -18.97 -22.45 2.80
C LYS A 325 -19.13 -23.95 2.53
N GLU A 326 -18.07 -24.64 2.12
CA GLU A 326 -18.07 -26.10 2.03
C GLU A 326 -18.23 -26.77 3.40
N LEU A 327 -17.55 -26.25 4.42
CA LEU A 327 -17.64 -26.76 5.79
C LEU A 327 -18.99 -26.40 6.46
N PHE A 328 -19.51 -25.22 6.19
CA PHE A 328 -20.71 -24.65 6.82
C PHE A 328 -21.69 -24.04 5.80
N PRO A 329 -22.33 -24.86 4.94
CA PRO A 329 -23.10 -24.39 3.78
C PRO A 329 -24.31 -23.50 4.17
N ASN A 330 -24.83 -23.65 5.38
CA ASN A 330 -26.02 -22.94 5.84
C ASN A 330 -25.73 -21.77 6.80
N LYS A 331 -24.45 -21.41 6.99
CA LYS A 331 -24.08 -20.34 7.91
C LYS A 331 -23.31 -19.24 7.18
N PRO A 332 -23.75 -17.98 7.28
CA PRO A 332 -23.00 -16.85 6.70
C PRO A 332 -21.70 -16.61 7.45
N ILE A 333 -20.67 -16.16 6.76
CA ILE A 333 -19.48 -15.57 7.36
C ILE A 333 -19.89 -14.17 7.82
N ARG A 334 -20.22 -14.02 9.11
CA ARG A 334 -20.71 -12.75 9.66
C ARG A 334 -19.59 -11.81 10.03
N TYR A 335 -18.49 -12.35 10.54
CA TYR A 335 -17.37 -11.60 11.06
C TYR A 335 -16.05 -12.09 10.50
N VAL A 336 -15.12 -11.15 10.28
CA VAL A 336 -13.72 -11.45 10.08
C VAL A 336 -12.89 -10.56 11.00
N MET A 337 -12.08 -11.15 11.86
CA MET A 337 -11.10 -10.44 12.68
C MET A 337 -9.75 -10.45 11.97
N VAL A 338 -9.07 -9.31 11.92
CA VAL A 338 -7.67 -9.21 11.52
C VAL A 338 -6.83 -8.75 12.70
N THR A 339 -5.68 -9.40 12.88
CA THR A 339 -4.81 -9.14 14.03
C THR A 339 -4.22 -7.75 14.00
N HIS A 340 -3.87 -7.24 12.81
CA HIS A 340 -3.30 -5.91 12.62
C HIS A 340 -3.37 -5.48 11.13
N PRO A 341 -3.03 -4.22 10.78
CA PRO A 341 -3.36 -3.67 9.46
C PRO A 341 -2.35 -3.98 8.34
N HIS A 342 -1.31 -4.78 8.57
CA HIS A 342 -0.34 -5.10 7.52
C HIS A 342 -1.00 -5.80 6.34
N SER A 343 -0.41 -5.62 5.14
CA SER A 343 -1.03 -6.06 3.88
C SER A 343 -1.20 -7.58 3.78
N ASP A 344 -0.35 -8.33 4.42
CA ASP A 344 -0.37 -9.79 4.45
C ASP A 344 -1.45 -10.38 5.39
N HIS A 345 -2.03 -9.55 6.26
CA HIS A 345 -3.18 -9.90 7.11
C HIS A 345 -4.49 -9.34 6.56
N THR A 346 -4.43 -8.24 5.83
CA THR A 346 -5.61 -7.52 5.36
C THR A 346 -5.88 -7.70 3.86
N GLY A 347 -4.95 -8.28 3.10
CA GLY A 347 -5.04 -8.42 1.65
C GLY A 347 -6.24 -9.21 1.14
N GLY A 348 -6.80 -10.11 1.97
CA GLY A 348 -8.02 -10.86 1.68
C GLY A 348 -9.31 -10.14 2.04
N LEU A 349 -9.26 -9.04 2.82
CA LEU A 349 -10.46 -8.33 3.28
C LEU A 349 -11.41 -7.90 2.16
N PRO A 350 -10.98 -7.46 0.97
CA PRO A 350 -11.93 -7.14 -0.09
C PRO A 350 -12.85 -8.31 -0.46
N ALA A 351 -12.38 -9.55 -0.41
CA ALA A 351 -13.24 -10.71 -0.63
C ALA A 351 -14.29 -10.87 0.47
N LEU A 352 -13.91 -10.64 1.74
CA LEU A 352 -14.82 -10.72 2.88
C LEU A 352 -15.84 -9.56 2.88
N VAL A 353 -15.44 -8.36 2.44
CA VAL A 353 -16.37 -7.23 2.23
C VAL A 353 -17.38 -7.57 1.14
N ALA A 354 -16.94 -8.13 0.00
CA ALA A 354 -17.82 -8.59 -1.08
C ALA A 354 -18.79 -9.69 -0.61
N GLU A 355 -18.36 -10.54 0.31
CA GLU A 355 -19.22 -11.53 0.99
C GLU A 355 -20.25 -10.86 1.93
N GLY A 356 -19.94 -9.70 2.50
CA GLY A 356 -20.79 -8.93 3.40
C GLY A 356 -20.42 -9.08 4.88
N ALA A 357 -19.26 -9.67 5.18
CA ALA A 357 -18.75 -9.81 6.54
C ALA A 357 -18.46 -8.45 7.18
N THR A 358 -18.65 -8.36 8.50
CA THR A 358 -18.19 -7.23 9.31
C THR A 358 -16.75 -7.47 9.71
N ILE A 359 -15.89 -6.50 9.44
CA ILE A 359 -14.47 -6.52 9.80
C ILE A 359 -14.33 -6.12 11.25
N ILE A 360 -13.64 -6.94 12.05
CA ILE A 360 -13.29 -6.64 13.43
C ILE A 360 -11.79 -6.32 13.48
N THR A 361 -11.46 -5.17 14.05
CA THR A 361 -10.07 -4.70 14.16
C THR A 361 -9.86 -3.91 15.45
N GLN A 362 -8.60 -3.69 15.83
CA GLN A 362 -8.28 -2.78 16.92
C GLN A 362 -8.60 -1.33 16.51
N LYS A 363 -9.05 -0.51 17.47
CA LYS A 363 -9.54 0.86 17.22
C LYS A 363 -8.57 1.75 16.45
N ASN A 364 -7.27 1.62 16.67
CA ASN A 364 -6.26 2.42 15.97
C ASN A 364 -6.22 2.15 14.45
N ASN A 365 -6.78 1.02 13.99
CA ASN A 365 -6.77 0.63 12.58
C ASN A 365 -8.05 1.07 11.84
N GLU A 366 -9.05 1.60 12.55
CA GLU A 366 -10.40 1.91 12.02
C GLU A 366 -10.33 2.86 10.83
N GLU A 367 -9.72 4.03 11.01
CA GLU A 367 -9.63 5.07 9.98
C GLU A 367 -8.99 4.54 8.69
N PHE A 368 -7.89 3.79 8.82
CA PHE A 368 -7.21 3.22 7.69
C PHE A 368 -8.10 2.22 6.93
N LEU A 369 -8.69 1.24 7.64
CA LEU A 369 -9.48 0.19 7.00
C LEU A 369 -10.78 0.72 6.42
N GLU A 370 -11.48 1.63 7.11
CA GLU A 370 -12.68 2.27 6.55
C GLU A 370 -12.37 3.05 5.28
N LYS A 371 -11.34 3.86 5.27
CA LYS A 371 -10.93 4.63 4.09
C LYS A 371 -10.48 3.72 2.96
N ALA A 372 -9.58 2.78 3.22
CA ALA A 372 -8.99 1.91 2.22
C ALA A 372 -10.04 1.04 1.51
N LEU A 373 -10.88 0.34 2.29
CA LEU A 373 -11.86 -0.61 1.77
C LEU A 373 -13.09 0.03 1.13
N ASN A 374 -13.33 1.33 1.38
CA ASN A 374 -14.39 2.10 0.72
C ASN A 374 -13.90 2.97 -0.45
N THR A 375 -12.60 2.94 -0.76
CA THR A 375 -12.05 3.60 -1.95
C THR A 375 -12.57 2.90 -3.23
N PRO A 376 -12.88 3.64 -4.31
CA PRO A 376 -13.25 3.04 -5.58
C PRO A 376 -12.22 1.99 -6.05
N ARG A 377 -12.70 0.97 -6.79
CA ARG A 377 -11.87 -0.15 -7.28
C ARG A 377 -11.95 -0.30 -8.79
N THR A 378 -11.96 0.84 -9.50
CA THR A 378 -12.22 0.85 -10.95
C THR A 378 -11.05 0.34 -11.79
N LEU A 379 -9.83 0.35 -11.24
CA LEU A 379 -8.62 -0.18 -11.87
C LEU A 379 -8.41 -1.67 -11.61
N LEU A 380 -9.21 -2.27 -10.72
CA LEU A 380 -9.12 -3.66 -10.32
C LEU A 380 -10.22 -4.51 -11.00
N ASP A 381 -9.99 -5.83 -11.03
CA ASP A 381 -10.94 -6.83 -11.56
C ASP A 381 -11.22 -7.91 -10.50
N ASP A 382 -11.14 -7.55 -9.23
CA ASP A 382 -11.39 -8.47 -8.13
C ASP A 382 -12.89 -8.60 -7.77
N VAL A 383 -13.17 -9.49 -6.82
CA VAL A 383 -14.56 -9.79 -6.43
C VAL A 383 -15.29 -8.61 -5.81
N LEU A 384 -14.60 -7.67 -5.13
CA LEU A 384 -15.22 -6.46 -4.58
C LEU A 384 -15.45 -5.41 -5.67
N ALA A 385 -14.56 -5.32 -6.68
CA ALA A 385 -14.78 -4.49 -7.85
C ALA A 385 -16.01 -4.94 -8.65
N LYS A 386 -16.23 -6.27 -8.77
CA LYS A 386 -17.37 -6.87 -9.47
C LYS A 386 -18.67 -6.85 -8.65
N ASN A 387 -18.58 -6.89 -7.32
CA ASN A 387 -19.72 -6.87 -6.41
C ASN A 387 -19.50 -5.82 -5.30
N PRO A 388 -19.59 -4.52 -5.63
CA PRO A 388 -19.27 -3.45 -4.70
C PRO A 388 -20.18 -3.47 -3.47
N LYS A 389 -19.57 -3.48 -2.30
CA LYS A 389 -20.26 -3.32 -1.01
C LYS A 389 -19.47 -2.34 -0.14
N LYS A 390 -20.19 -1.61 0.70
CA LYS A 390 -19.56 -0.79 1.72
C LYS A 390 -18.99 -1.68 2.83
N ALA A 391 -17.74 -1.47 3.19
CA ALA A 391 -17.11 -2.14 4.31
C ALA A 391 -17.80 -1.72 5.62
N LYS A 392 -18.04 -2.70 6.48
CA LYS A 392 -18.52 -2.52 7.86
C LYS A 392 -17.36 -2.83 8.78
N VAL A 393 -16.95 -1.85 9.58
CA VAL A 393 -15.85 -1.99 10.52
C VAL A 393 -16.41 -1.89 11.93
N GLU A 394 -16.01 -2.83 12.79
CA GLU A 394 -16.31 -2.88 14.20
C GLU A 394 -15.00 -2.91 14.98
N THR A 395 -14.88 -2.08 16.00
CA THR A 395 -13.61 -1.90 16.69
C THR A 395 -13.57 -2.54 18.06
N VAL A 396 -12.38 -2.96 18.45
CA VAL A 396 -12.03 -3.41 19.79
C VAL A 396 -11.07 -2.41 20.39
N ALA A 397 -11.42 -1.79 21.53
CA ALA A 397 -10.49 -0.92 22.24
C ALA A 397 -9.44 -1.74 23.00
N GLU A 398 -9.87 -2.44 24.07
CA GLU A 398 -9.00 -3.26 24.91
C GLU A 398 -9.39 -4.75 24.86
N LYS A 399 -10.67 -5.04 25.08
CA LYS A 399 -11.21 -6.40 25.06
C LYS A 399 -12.63 -6.40 24.49
N LYS A 400 -12.95 -7.47 23.72
CA LYS A 400 -14.33 -7.76 23.30
C LYS A 400 -14.57 -9.26 23.29
N VAL A 401 -15.77 -9.66 23.73
CA VAL A 401 -16.17 -11.07 23.79
C VAL A 401 -17.33 -11.30 22.84
N TYR A 402 -17.18 -12.30 21.96
CA TYR A 402 -18.24 -12.82 21.11
C TYR A 402 -18.66 -14.17 21.68
N SER A 403 -19.94 -14.30 22.04
CA SER A 403 -20.47 -15.55 22.59
C SER A 403 -21.94 -15.72 22.24
N ASP A 404 -22.34 -16.95 21.96
CA ASP A 404 -23.74 -17.35 21.75
C ASP A 404 -24.20 -18.42 22.73
N GLY A 405 -23.42 -18.66 23.78
CA GLY A 405 -23.66 -19.69 24.79
C GLY A 405 -23.15 -21.08 24.43
N THR A 406 -22.76 -21.33 23.16
CA THR A 406 -22.13 -22.60 22.73
C THR A 406 -20.65 -22.42 22.37
N ARG A 407 -20.31 -21.23 21.86
CA ARG A 407 -18.99 -20.83 21.45
C ARG A 407 -18.64 -19.46 22.03
N THR A 408 -17.41 -19.29 22.46
CA THR A 408 -16.87 -18.01 22.91
C THR A 408 -15.53 -17.74 22.21
N VAL A 409 -15.36 -16.53 21.71
CA VAL A 409 -14.10 -15.97 21.23
C VAL A 409 -13.87 -14.66 21.95
N GLU A 410 -12.72 -14.53 22.59
CA GLU A 410 -12.30 -13.32 23.27
C GLU A 410 -11.20 -12.65 22.48
N LEU A 411 -11.37 -11.38 22.12
CA LEU A 411 -10.41 -10.57 21.41
C LEU A 411 -9.76 -9.59 22.37
N TYR A 412 -8.46 -9.47 22.30
CA TYR A 412 -7.68 -8.59 23.17
C TYR A 412 -6.71 -7.73 22.36
N HIS A 413 -6.65 -6.46 22.69
CA HIS A 413 -5.56 -5.58 22.28
C HIS A 413 -4.30 -5.93 23.06
N VAL A 414 -3.16 -6.03 22.40
CA VAL A 414 -1.86 -6.27 23.02
C VAL A 414 -0.92 -5.13 22.73
N SER A 415 -0.51 -4.42 23.78
CA SER A 415 0.34 -3.23 23.71
C SER A 415 1.07 -3.04 25.05
N PRO A 416 2.33 -2.51 25.07
CA PRO A 416 3.14 -2.17 23.89
C PRO A 416 3.84 -3.40 23.28
N VAL A 417 3.83 -3.49 21.96
CA VAL A 417 4.59 -4.49 21.21
C VAL A 417 5.34 -3.81 20.06
N PRO A 418 6.55 -4.27 19.70
CA PRO A 418 7.39 -3.59 18.71
C PRO A 418 7.01 -3.92 17.26
N HIS A 419 5.74 -4.18 16.97
CA HIS A 419 5.23 -4.56 15.66
C HIS A 419 4.15 -3.62 15.14
N SER A 420 3.05 -3.50 15.87
CA SER A 420 1.93 -2.61 15.57
C SER A 420 1.26 -2.18 16.88
N ASN A 421 0.85 -0.91 16.97
CA ASN A 421 0.11 -0.41 18.12
C ASN A 421 -1.40 -0.75 18.05
N GLY A 422 -1.84 -1.29 16.92
CA GLY A 422 -3.20 -1.78 16.70
C GLY A 422 -3.30 -3.30 16.63
N LEU A 423 -2.47 -4.02 17.39
CA LEU A 423 -2.39 -5.48 17.32
C LEU A 423 -3.39 -6.15 18.27
N MET A 424 -4.07 -7.17 17.78
CA MET A 424 -4.99 -8.01 18.54
C MET A 424 -4.56 -9.47 18.54
N ILE A 425 -4.97 -10.17 19.60
CA ILE A 425 -4.95 -11.62 19.69
C ILE A 425 -6.38 -12.13 19.91
N ALA A 426 -6.62 -13.38 19.54
CA ALA A 426 -7.89 -14.06 19.83
C ALA A 426 -7.63 -15.25 20.76
N TYR A 427 -8.47 -15.39 21.78
CA TYR A 427 -8.48 -16.52 22.68
C TYR A 427 -9.79 -17.31 22.56
N ILE A 428 -9.68 -18.62 22.40
CA ILE A 428 -10.82 -19.55 22.30
C ILE A 428 -10.79 -20.46 23.53
N PRO A 429 -11.55 -20.09 24.61
CA PRO A 429 -11.43 -20.73 25.93
C PRO A 429 -11.70 -22.23 25.94
N LYS A 430 -12.74 -22.66 25.22
CA LYS A 430 -13.16 -24.08 25.18
C LYS A 430 -12.06 -25.01 24.67
N GLU A 431 -11.35 -24.60 23.63
CA GLU A 431 -10.27 -25.36 23.02
C GLU A 431 -8.89 -24.97 23.55
N LYS A 432 -8.81 -24.02 24.47
CA LYS A 432 -7.56 -23.47 25.04
C LYS A 432 -6.57 -23.05 23.96
N ILE A 433 -7.06 -22.34 22.95
CA ILE A 433 -6.25 -21.84 21.84
C ILE A 433 -6.03 -20.34 21.97
N LEU A 434 -4.77 -19.91 21.87
CA LEU A 434 -4.37 -18.54 21.62
C LEU A 434 -3.96 -18.41 20.15
N PHE A 435 -4.64 -17.53 19.41
CA PHE A 435 -4.39 -17.22 18.02
C PHE A 435 -3.84 -15.80 17.89
N GLN A 436 -2.79 -15.62 17.09
CA GLN A 436 -2.13 -14.33 16.91
C GLN A 436 -1.46 -14.20 15.53
N GLY A 437 -1.00 -12.99 15.18
CA GLY A 437 -0.40 -12.64 13.89
C GLY A 437 1.05 -13.09 13.74
N ASP A 438 1.99 -12.18 14.08
CA ASP A 438 3.40 -12.23 13.64
C ASP A 438 4.40 -12.67 14.70
N PHE A 439 3.94 -13.13 15.84
CA PHE A 439 4.82 -13.54 16.93
C PHE A 439 5.22 -15.01 16.79
N SER A 440 6.01 -15.30 15.75
CA SER A 440 6.55 -16.64 15.51
C SER A 440 7.60 -16.99 16.56
N LEU A 441 7.55 -18.23 17.05
CA LEU A 441 8.60 -18.77 17.89
C LEU A 441 9.92 -18.86 17.11
N PRO A 442 11.06 -18.63 17.75
CA PRO A 442 12.36 -18.79 17.14
C PRO A 442 12.56 -20.26 16.75
N ALA A 443 13.43 -20.49 15.77
CA ALA A 443 13.90 -21.84 15.46
C ALA A 443 14.56 -22.47 16.70
N PRO A 444 14.53 -23.81 16.86
CA PRO A 444 15.15 -24.48 18.00
C PRO A 444 16.61 -24.04 18.22
N GLY A 445 16.94 -23.65 19.45
CA GLY A 445 18.26 -23.17 19.84
C GLY A 445 18.57 -21.71 19.51
N GLN A 446 17.64 -20.98 18.87
CA GLN A 446 17.78 -19.55 18.66
C GLN A 446 17.12 -18.74 19.80
N PRO A 447 17.68 -17.56 20.17
CA PRO A 447 17.07 -16.70 21.17
C PRO A 447 15.73 -16.15 20.70
N ALA A 448 14.82 -15.88 21.63
CA ALA A 448 13.57 -15.20 21.35
C ALA A 448 13.84 -13.81 20.72
N ASN A 449 13.06 -13.49 19.68
CA ASN A 449 13.04 -12.15 19.10
C ASN A 449 12.34 -11.15 20.02
N ASP A 450 12.43 -9.87 19.69
CA ASP A 450 11.87 -8.81 20.53
C ASP A 450 10.33 -8.84 20.56
N HIS A 451 9.67 -9.39 19.53
CA HIS A 451 8.22 -9.58 19.52
C HIS A 451 7.78 -10.57 20.61
N ILE A 452 8.41 -11.74 20.70
CA ILE A 452 8.13 -12.77 21.70
C ILE A 452 8.47 -12.27 23.12
N LYS A 453 9.61 -11.58 23.27
CA LYS A 453 10.01 -10.97 24.55
C LYS A 453 9.01 -9.93 25.05
N ALA A 454 8.39 -9.17 24.15
CA ALA A 454 7.37 -8.19 24.51
C ALA A 454 6.01 -8.85 24.81
N LEU A 455 5.64 -9.88 24.05
CA LEU A 455 4.33 -10.53 24.17
C LEU A 455 4.19 -11.35 25.46
N VAL A 456 5.21 -12.13 25.84
CA VAL A 456 5.11 -13.08 26.96
C VAL A 456 4.74 -12.39 28.29
N PRO A 457 5.36 -11.26 28.70
CA PRO A 457 4.95 -10.56 29.92
C PRO A 457 3.49 -10.07 29.90
N ILE A 458 2.98 -9.71 28.72
CA ILE A 458 1.59 -9.30 28.55
C ILE A 458 0.68 -10.51 28.79
N LEU A 459 0.98 -11.65 28.16
CA LEU A 459 0.20 -12.89 28.34
C LEU A 459 0.22 -13.41 29.78
N GLU A 460 1.35 -13.27 30.49
CA GLU A 460 1.43 -13.60 31.91
C GLU A 460 0.49 -12.76 32.76
N LYS A 461 0.49 -11.44 32.53
CA LYS A 461 -0.43 -10.51 33.21
C LYS A 461 -1.90 -10.79 32.90
N MET A 462 -2.21 -11.21 31.67
CA MET A 462 -3.56 -11.57 31.26
C MET A 462 -4.01 -12.88 31.90
N ASN A 463 -3.10 -13.76 32.32
CA ASN A 463 -3.34 -15.05 32.95
C ASN A 463 -4.33 -15.94 32.17
N LEU A 464 -4.18 -16.00 30.83
CA LEU A 464 -5.02 -16.84 29.97
C LEU A 464 -4.64 -18.32 30.09
N ASP A 465 -5.67 -19.17 30.22
CA ASP A 465 -5.50 -20.63 30.29
C ASP A 465 -5.52 -21.24 28.88
N PHE A 466 -4.40 -21.15 28.16
CA PHE A 466 -4.22 -21.75 26.86
C PHE A 466 -3.11 -22.81 26.85
N ASP A 467 -3.29 -23.83 26.02
CA ASP A 467 -2.32 -24.91 25.80
C ASP A 467 -1.68 -24.79 24.41
N ARG A 468 -2.47 -24.39 23.38
CA ARG A 468 -2.07 -24.27 21.99
C ARG A 468 -1.88 -22.82 21.59
N TYR A 469 -0.78 -22.58 20.89
CA TYR A 469 -0.39 -21.27 20.37
C TYR A 469 -0.34 -21.36 18.85
N ILE A 470 -1.20 -20.64 18.15
CA ILE A 470 -1.31 -20.66 16.70
C ILE A 470 -0.95 -19.30 16.15
N ASN A 471 0.00 -19.32 15.21
CA ASN A 471 0.51 -18.15 14.51
C ASN A 471 -0.01 -18.15 13.06
N VAL A 472 -0.32 -16.97 12.52
CA VAL A 472 -0.76 -16.80 11.13
C VAL A 472 0.34 -17.23 10.13
N HIS A 473 1.58 -16.91 10.38
CA HIS A 473 2.76 -17.25 9.55
C HIS A 473 3.31 -18.65 9.81
N THR A 474 2.63 -19.56 9.86
CA THR A 474 2.63 -20.92 10.32
C THR A 474 3.91 -21.68 10.50
N SER A 475 3.97 -22.39 11.63
CA SER A 475 4.56 -23.74 11.75
C SER A 475 3.59 -24.82 11.23
N ALA A 476 4.09 -25.96 10.75
CA ALA A 476 3.26 -27.06 10.26
C ALA A 476 2.28 -27.59 11.33
N THR A 477 2.57 -27.39 12.62
CA THR A 477 1.76 -27.80 13.75
C THR A 477 1.55 -26.65 14.72
N PRO A 478 0.40 -26.59 15.42
CA PRO A 478 0.21 -25.66 16.52
C PRO A 478 1.32 -25.81 17.56
N GLN A 479 1.88 -24.68 17.98
CA GLN A 479 2.88 -24.61 19.03
C GLN A 479 2.19 -24.63 20.40
N THR A 480 2.97 -24.82 21.47
CA THR A 480 2.45 -24.92 22.82
C THR A 480 2.81 -23.70 23.67
N LYS A 481 2.05 -23.47 24.73
CA LYS A 481 2.39 -22.47 25.75
C LYS A 481 3.76 -22.75 26.35
N ALA A 482 4.10 -24.04 26.60
CA ALA A 482 5.39 -24.42 27.14
C ALA A 482 6.57 -24.03 26.22
N GLU A 483 6.42 -24.23 24.89
CA GLU A 483 7.42 -23.80 23.92
C GLU A 483 7.58 -22.28 23.91
N LEU A 484 6.48 -21.54 24.01
CA LEU A 484 6.50 -20.08 24.07
C LEU A 484 7.24 -19.58 25.32
N TRP A 485 6.96 -20.17 26.49
CA TRP A 485 7.64 -19.82 27.75
C TRP A 485 9.12 -20.20 27.71
N LYS A 486 9.44 -21.42 27.23
CA LYS A 486 10.82 -21.86 27.05
C LYS A 486 11.64 -20.92 26.16
N ALA A 487 11.04 -20.36 25.11
CA ALA A 487 11.71 -19.43 24.20
C ALA A 487 12.24 -18.18 24.90
N VAL A 488 11.64 -17.75 26.00
CA VAL A 488 12.07 -16.61 26.82
C VAL A 488 12.83 -17.03 28.12
N GLY A 489 13.21 -18.29 28.23
CA GLY A 489 13.99 -18.78 29.37
C GLY A 489 13.17 -19.09 30.66
N LYS A 490 11.89 -19.41 30.48
CA LYS A 490 10.95 -19.77 31.56
C LYS A 490 10.47 -21.21 31.50
#